data_98cb67da54ece675bf7a30c8a7e4cace
#
_entry.id   98cb67da54ece675bf7a30c8a7e4cace
#
_cell.length_a   1.000
_cell.length_b   1.000
_cell.length_c   1.000
_cell.angle_alpha   90.00
_cell.angle_beta   90.00
_cell.angle_gamma   90.00
#
_symmetry.space_group_name_H-M   'P 1'
#
loop_
_entity.id
_entity.type
_entity.pdbx_description
1 polymer ?
#
loop_
_entity_poly.entity_id
_entity_poly.type
_entity_poly.pdbx_seq_one_letter_code
_entity_poly.pdbx_strand_id
1 'polypeptide(L)'
;IQLKDAVFNMSHAIGMIKGIELGDMELIKISKKDVLHEPYRYQLIKGSNDVIALPEKNNAVCMISGAGSTLLIISDKVLDITYQDWKVVDVNISNIGAYIYEK
;
A
#
# COMPACT_ATOMS: atom_id res chain seq x y z
N ILE A 1 -11.39 -12.56 15.65
CA ILE A 1 -10.38 -11.48 15.68
C ILE A 1 -10.16 -11.08 17.13
N GLN A 2 -8.90 -11.04 17.55
CA GLN A 2 -8.56 -10.62 18.90
C GLN A 2 -8.53 -9.10 18.99
N LEU A 3 -8.93 -8.54 20.12
CA LEU A 3 -8.95 -7.11 20.34
C LEU A 3 -7.58 -6.46 20.12
N LYS A 4 -6.51 -7.11 20.56
CA LYS A 4 -5.14 -6.60 20.36
C LYS A 4 -4.79 -6.41 18.88
N ASP A 5 -5.26 -7.29 18.01
CA ASP A 5 -5.00 -7.21 16.57
C ASP A 5 -5.80 -6.08 15.93
N ALA A 6 -7.04 -5.89 16.38
CA ALA A 6 -7.86 -4.76 15.93
C ALA A 6 -7.24 -3.42 16.33
N VAL A 7 -6.77 -3.30 17.57
CA VAL A 7 -6.08 -2.09 18.04
C VAL A 7 -4.79 -1.86 17.28
N PHE A 8 -4.02 -2.91 17.02
CA PHE A 8 -2.80 -2.83 16.23
C PHE A 8 -3.09 -2.21 14.85
N ASN A 9 -4.05 -2.77 14.13
CA ASN A 9 -4.40 -2.29 12.79
C ASN A 9 -4.93 -0.85 12.80
N MET A 10 -5.75 -0.49 13.77
CA MET A 10 -6.29 0.87 13.86
C MET A 10 -5.18 1.89 14.09
N SER A 11 -4.26 1.62 15.00
CA SER A 11 -3.14 2.53 15.27
C SER A 11 -2.23 2.68 14.04
N HIS A 12 -2.00 1.60 13.31
CA HIS A 12 -1.17 1.64 12.10
C HIS A 12 -1.87 2.35 10.96
N ALA A 13 -3.19 2.22 10.83
CA ALA A 13 -3.96 2.98 9.85
C ALA A 13 -3.87 4.49 10.09
N ILE A 14 -3.96 4.93 11.34
CA ILE A 14 -3.80 6.33 11.71
C ILE A 14 -2.39 6.81 11.38
N GLY A 15 -1.37 6.02 11.71
CA GLY A 15 0.02 6.34 11.36
C GLY A 15 0.24 6.45 9.85
N MET A 16 -0.42 5.61 9.06
CA MET A 16 -0.35 5.67 7.60
C MET A 16 -0.91 6.99 7.05
N ILE A 17 -2.07 7.42 7.55
CA ILE A 17 -2.67 8.69 7.15
C ILE A 17 -1.71 9.85 7.44
N LYS A 18 -1.14 9.86 8.64
CA LYS A 18 -0.19 10.90 9.03
C LYS A 18 1.10 10.86 8.23
N GLY A 19 1.60 9.66 7.97
CA GLY A 19 2.79 9.46 7.15
C GLY A 19 2.64 10.00 5.72
N ILE A 20 1.49 9.72 5.10
CA ILE A 20 1.18 10.22 3.75
C ILE A 20 1.04 11.74 3.78
N GLU A 21 0.34 12.29 4.76
CA GLU A 21 0.14 13.73 4.91
C GLU A 21 1.47 14.48 5.03
N LEU A 22 2.41 13.94 5.80
CA LEU A 22 3.72 14.56 6.01
C LEU A 22 4.76 14.21 4.95
N GLY A 23 4.49 13.22 4.09
CA GLY A 23 5.49 12.67 3.19
C GLY A 23 6.61 11.95 3.92
N ASP A 24 6.32 11.38 5.08
CA ASP A 24 7.29 10.70 5.94
C ASP A 24 7.37 9.22 5.61
N MET A 25 8.34 8.83 4.79
CA MET A 25 8.50 7.44 4.33
C MET A 25 8.79 6.47 5.48
N GLU A 26 9.50 6.90 6.51
CA GLU A 26 9.77 6.02 7.66
C GLU A 26 8.48 5.70 8.42
N LEU A 27 7.64 6.70 8.63
CA LEU A 27 6.34 6.50 9.28
C LEU A 27 5.42 5.64 8.41
N ILE A 28 5.43 5.85 7.10
CA ILE A 28 4.66 5.02 6.15
C ILE A 28 5.11 3.56 6.23
N LYS A 29 6.42 3.30 6.25
CA LYS A 29 6.97 1.94 6.35
C LYS A 29 6.56 1.24 7.63
N ILE A 30 6.63 1.93 8.75
CA ILE A 30 6.22 1.38 10.06
C ILE A 30 4.72 1.12 10.06
N SER A 31 3.94 2.03 9.49
CA SER A 31 2.48 2.01 9.52
C SER A 31 1.83 1.04 8.54
N LYS A 32 2.58 0.55 7.56
CA LYS A 32 2.00 -0.38 6.56
C LYS A 32 1.64 -1.74 7.14
N LYS A 33 2.12 -2.09 8.32
CA LYS A 33 1.88 -3.40 8.92
C LYS A 33 0.40 -3.64 9.15
N ASP A 34 -0.06 -4.81 8.73
CA ASP A 34 -1.45 -5.24 8.82
C ASP A 34 -1.46 -6.70 9.26
N VAL A 35 -2.16 -7.00 10.35
CA VAL A 35 -2.27 -8.35 10.90
C VAL A 35 -3.62 -8.99 10.64
N LEU A 36 -4.59 -8.26 10.07
CA LEU A 36 -5.94 -8.76 9.85
C LEU A 36 -6.19 -9.25 8.42
N HIS A 37 -5.56 -8.64 7.44
CA HIS A 37 -5.94 -8.82 6.04
C HIS A 37 -4.78 -9.29 5.16
N GLU A 38 -3.71 -8.50 5.05
CA GLU A 38 -2.64 -8.74 4.09
C GLU A 38 -1.94 -10.10 4.26
N PRO A 39 -1.61 -10.57 5.50
CA PRO A 39 -0.92 -11.85 5.64
C PRO A 39 -1.67 -13.02 5.02
N TYR A 40 -2.99 -12.93 4.98
CA TYR A 40 -3.85 -13.98 4.42
C TYR A 40 -4.10 -13.78 2.92
N ARG A 41 -4.13 -12.55 2.45
CA ARG A 41 -4.46 -12.22 1.07
C ARG A 41 -3.28 -12.38 0.11
N TYR A 42 -2.06 -12.07 0.55
CA TYR A 42 -0.88 -12.21 -0.32
C TYR A 42 -0.70 -13.64 -0.82
N GLN A 43 -1.07 -14.63 -0.04
CA GLN A 43 -0.99 -16.03 -0.45
C GLN A 43 -1.89 -16.35 -1.65
N LEU A 44 -2.95 -15.58 -1.84
CA LEU A 44 -3.94 -15.78 -2.91
C LEU A 44 -3.60 -14.98 -4.17
N ILE A 45 -2.67 -14.04 -4.09
CA ILE A 45 -2.28 -13.19 -5.23
C ILE A 45 -1.03 -13.79 -5.87
N LYS A 46 -1.20 -14.35 -7.07
CA LYS A 46 -0.11 -14.97 -7.80
C LYS A 46 0.93 -13.92 -8.19
N GLY A 47 2.19 -14.21 -7.90
CA GLY A 47 3.31 -13.32 -8.24
C GLY A 47 3.51 -12.14 -7.30
N SER A 48 2.75 -12.07 -6.19
CA SER A 48 2.84 -10.94 -5.27
C SER A 48 4.20 -10.84 -4.57
N ASN A 49 4.84 -11.97 -4.29
CA ASN A 49 6.13 -11.98 -3.58
C ASN A 49 7.21 -11.19 -4.33
N ASP A 50 7.27 -11.33 -5.64
CA ASP A 50 8.24 -10.61 -6.47
C ASP A 50 7.95 -9.12 -6.50
N VAL A 51 6.67 -8.76 -6.57
CA VAL A 51 6.23 -7.36 -6.59
C VAL A 51 6.48 -6.68 -5.25
N ILE A 52 6.28 -7.39 -4.15
CA ILE A 52 6.46 -6.86 -2.80
C ILE A 52 7.94 -6.58 -2.50
N ALA A 53 8.83 -7.47 -2.93
CA ALA A 53 10.24 -7.38 -2.59
C ALA A 53 10.95 -6.17 -3.21
N LEU A 54 10.55 -5.77 -4.41
CA LEU A 54 11.26 -4.70 -5.14
C LEU A 54 11.06 -3.31 -4.54
N PRO A 55 9.83 -2.88 -4.18
CA PRO A 55 9.65 -1.57 -3.56
C PRO A 55 10.42 -1.42 -2.25
N GLU A 56 10.46 -2.45 -1.44
CA GLU A 56 11.15 -2.39 -0.13
C GLU A 56 12.63 -2.13 -0.28
N LYS A 57 13.27 -2.63 -1.35
CA LYS A 57 14.68 -2.38 -1.66
C LYS A 57 14.93 -0.95 -2.15
N ASN A 58 13.90 -0.26 -2.62
CA ASN A 58 13.99 1.06 -3.25
C ASN A 58 13.40 2.18 -2.39
N ASN A 59 13.34 2.01 -1.08
CA ASN A 59 12.76 2.97 -0.13
C ASN A 59 11.29 3.27 -0.46
N ALA A 60 10.54 2.25 -0.74
CA ALA A 60 9.11 2.32 -1.03
C ALA A 60 8.37 1.28 -0.23
N VAL A 61 7.05 1.35 -0.21
CA VAL A 61 6.21 0.35 0.44
C VAL A 61 5.20 -0.21 -0.56
N CYS A 62 4.86 -1.48 -0.39
CA CYS A 62 3.84 -2.16 -1.17
C CYS A 62 2.74 -2.66 -0.23
N MET A 63 1.50 -2.47 -0.62
CA MET A 63 0.35 -2.97 0.14
C MET A 63 -0.78 -3.34 -0.81
N ILE A 64 -1.72 -4.13 -0.29
CA ILE A 64 -2.91 -4.49 -1.07
C ILE A 64 -3.85 -3.30 -1.15
N SER A 65 -4.33 -3.00 -2.35
CA SER A 65 -5.37 -1.99 -2.56
C SER A 65 -6.73 -2.68 -2.51
N GLY A 66 -7.51 -2.35 -1.50
CA GLY A 66 -8.81 -2.99 -1.29
C GLY A 66 -8.68 -4.48 -0.96
N ALA A 67 -9.48 -5.31 -1.58
CA ALA A 67 -9.47 -6.76 -1.35
C ALA A 67 -8.40 -7.51 -2.19
N GLY A 68 -7.74 -6.83 -3.10
CA GLY A 68 -6.82 -7.42 -4.08
C GLY A 68 -7.55 -7.62 -5.40
N SER A 69 -6.93 -8.04 -6.45
CA SER A 69 -5.50 -8.37 -6.64
C SER A 69 -4.63 -7.15 -6.96
N THR A 70 -5.17 -5.95 -6.87
CA THR A 70 -4.40 -4.72 -7.11
C THR A 70 -3.46 -4.45 -5.93
N LEU A 71 -2.21 -4.13 -6.25
CA LEU A 71 -1.22 -3.71 -5.27
C LEU A 71 -0.93 -2.22 -5.43
N LEU A 72 -0.77 -1.54 -4.31
CA LEU A 72 -0.40 -0.13 -4.26
C LEU A 72 1.05 -0.01 -3.82
N ILE A 73 1.84 0.75 -4.58
CA ILE A 73 3.20 1.07 -4.20
C ILE A 73 3.28 2.57 -3.92
N ILE A 74 3.79 2.92 -2.74
CA ILE A 74 4.03 4.30 -2.34
C ILE A 74 5.54 4.53 -2.32
N SER A 75 5.98 5.57 -3.03
CA SER A 75 7.40 5.94 -3.12
C SER A 75 7.53 7.45 -3.19
N ASP A 76 8.64 7.97 -2.69
CA ASP A 76 9.04 9.38 -2.86
C ASP A 76 9.78 9.62 -4.18
N LYS A 77 10.03 8.56 -4.95
CA LYS A 77 10.74 8.61 -6.24
C LYS A 77 9.92 7.89 -7.29
N VAL A 78 10.12 8.28 -8.55
CA VAL A 78 9.60 7.50 -9.67
C VAL A 78 10.39 6.19 -9.74
N LEU A 79 9.69 5.07 -9.68
CA LEU A 79 10.28 3.75 -9.81
C LEU A 79 9.98 3.20 -11.21
N ASP A 80 11.02 2.79 -11.90
CA ASP A 80 10.88 2.10 -13.18
C ASP A 80 10.66 0.61 -12.89
N ILE A 81 9.40 0.23 -12.77
CA ILE A 81 8.99 -1.12 -12.41
C ILE A 81 8.27 -1.74 -13.60
N THR A 82 8.79 -2.88 -14.04
CA THR A 82 8.15 -3.69 -15.07
C THR A 82 8.10 -5.13 -14.59
N TYR A 83 6.91 -5.70 -14.57
CA TYR A 83 6.70 -7.10 -14.22
C TYR A 83 5.88 -7.80 -15.29
N GLN A 84 6.31 -9.00 -15.64
CA GLN A 84 5.50 -9.88 -16.46
C GLN A 84 4.19 -10.18 -15.73
N ASP A 85 3.08 -10.19 -16.45
CA ASP A 85 1.73 -10.47 -15.93
C ASP A 85 1.14 -9.37 -15.04
N TRP A 86 1.82 -8.24 -14.89
CA TRP A 86 1.31 -7.09 -14.14
C TRP A 86 1.23 -5.86 -15.03
N LYS A 87 0.13 -5.13 -14.91
CA LYS A 87 -0.01 -3.81 -15.51
C LYS A 87 0.38 -2.77 -14.46
N VAL A 88 1.36 -1.93 -14.77
CA VAL A 88 1.82 -0.87 -13.87
C VAL A 88 1.28 0.46 -14.33
N VAL A 89 0.68 1.22 -13.42
CA VAL A 89 0.12 2.54 -13.69
C VAL A 89 0.67 3.51 -12.66
N ASP A 90 1.25 4.61 -13.12
CA ASP A 90 1.71 5.69 -12.23
C ASP A 90 0.56 6.65 -11.93
N VAL A 91 0.39 6.97 -10.65
CA VAL A 91 -0.64 7.89 -10.20
C VAL A 91 -0.06 8.86 -9.19
N ASN A 92 -0.69 10.01 -9.05
CA ASN A 92 -0.32 11.01 -8.06
C ASN A 92 -1.41 11.14 -7.01
N ILE A 93 -1.03 11.61 -5.81
CA ILE A 93 -2.00 11.88 -4.75
C ILE A 93 -2.90 13.03 -5.19
N SER A 94 -4.23 12.81 -5.11
CA SER A 94 -5.21 13.84 -5.39
C SER A 94 -5.53 14.62 -4.12
N ASN A 95 -5.60 15.95 -4.24
CA ASN A 95 -6.06 16.82 -3.16
C ASN A 95 -7.58 17.03 -3.19
N ILE A 96 -8.26 16.41 -4.16
CA ILE A 96 -9.71 16.47 -4.32
C ILE A 96 -10.26 15.10 -3.93
N GLY A 97 -11.25 15.07 -3.03
CA GLY A 97 -11.92 13.84 -2.67
C GLY A 97 -12.83 13.31 -3.77
N ALA A 98 -13.63 12.31 -3.46
CA ALA A 98 -14.56 11.73 -4.42
C ALA A 98 -15.56 12.78 -4.90
N TYR A 99 -15.87 12.76 -6.19
CA TYR A 99 -16.85 13.68 -6.80
C TYR A 99 -17.58 12.98 -7.95
N ILE A 100 -18.72 13.56 -8.34
CA ILE A 100 -19.48 13.07 -9.48
C ILE A 100 -19.01 13.81 -10.72
N TYR A 101 -18.62 13.04 -11.74
CA TYR A 101 -18.20 13.58 -13.03
C TYR A 101 -19.37 13.51 -14.01
N GLU A 102 -19.81 14.65 -14.50
CA GLU A 102 -20.84 14.75 -15.55
C GLU A 102 -20.15 15.01 -16.89
N LYS A 103 -20.49 14.18 -17.88
CA LYS A 103 -19.99 14.35 -19.24
C LYS A 103 -20.84 15.34 -20.01
#